data_5230fd3f4955a287ee99919339aa56dd
#
_entry.id   5230fd3f4955a287ee99919339aa56dd
#
_cell.length_a   1.000
_cell.length_b   1.000
_cell.length_c   1.000
_cell.angle_alpha   90.00
_cell.angle_beta   90.00
_cell.angle_gamma   90.00
#
_symmetry.space_group_name_H-M   'P 1'
#
loop_
_entity.id
_entity.type
_entity.pdbx_description
1 polymer ?
#
loop_
_entity_poly.entity_id
_entity_poly.type
_entity_poly.pdbx_seq_one_letter_code
_entity_poly.pdbx_strand_id
1 'polypeptide(L)'
;MKILKSLKINNITLPNRITVASMCQYSAKNGSPTNWHYGHLQQLANSGAGMLMLESTAVNMNGRITLKDLALANKENEISLKKLVKYIRKIRKKRVCSNPMDKIKFSIKEKTKKLGNICSFVN
;
A
#
# COMPACT_ATOMS: atom_id res chain seq x y z
N MET A 1 0.69 17.96 -21.10
CA MET A 1 1.77 17.23 -20.38
C MET A 1 1.48 15.73 -20.39
N LYS A 2 2.45 14.86 -20.72
CA LYS A 2 2.27 13.39 -20.74
C LYS A 2 2.05 12.80 -19.34
N ILE A 3 2.61 13.43 -18.28
CA ILE A 3 2.57 12.93 -16.89
C ILE A 3 1.15 12.87 -16.32
N LEU A 4 0.26 13.75 -16.76
CA LEU A 4 -1.14 13.79 -16.30
C LEU A 4 -2.07 12.89 -17.12
N LYS A 5 -1.58 12.27 -18.21
CA LYS A 5 -2.38 11.33 -18.98
C LYS A 5 -2.48 9.98 -18.28
N SER A 6 -3.62 9.33 -18.43
CA SER A 6 -3.82 7.98 -17.93
C SER A 6 -2.77 7.01 -18.48
N LEU A 7 -2.47 5.98 -17.70
CA LEU A 7 -1.55 4.91 -18.05
C LEU A 7 -2.23 3.56 -17.80
N LYS A 8 -2.34 2.76 -18.85
CA LYS A 8 -2.83 1.39 -18.75
C LYS A 8 -1.64 0.45 -18.55
N ILE A 9 -1.67 -0.34 -17.48
CA ILE A 9 -0.68 -1.40 -17.16
C ILE A 9 -1.47 -2.69 -17.01
N ASN A 10 -1.38 -3.57 -17.98
CA ASN A 10 -2.20 -4.78 -18.04
C ASN A 10 -3.70 -4.46 -17.88
N ASN A 11 -4.31 -4.95 -16.82
CA ASN A 11 -5.73 -4.77 -16.51
C ASN A 11 -6.02 -3.57 -15.58
N ILE A 12 -4.99 -2.77 -15.27
CA ILE A 12 -5.10 -1.61 -14.38
C ILE A 12 -4.93 -0.35 -15.19
N THR A 13 -5.83 0.62 -14.99
CA THR A 13 -5.70 1.96 -15.55
C THR A 13 -5.44 2.96 -14.44
N LEU A 14 -4.24 3.55 -14.45
CA LEU A 14 -3.89 4.65 -13.55
C LEU A 14 -4.42 5.98 -14.12
N PRO A 15 -4.99 6.87 -13.32
CA PRO A 15 -5.53 8.15 -13.80
C PRO A 15 -4.45 9.10 -14.29
N ASN A 16 -3.23 8.97 -13.82
CA ASN A 16 -2.05 9.68 -14.26
C ASN A 16 -0.79 8.85 -14.00
N ARG A 17 0.38 9.37 -14.37
CA ARG A 17 1.67 8.66 -14.29
C ARG A 17 2.49 9.04 -13.07
N ILE A 18 1.89 9.70 -12.09
CA ILE A 18 2.55 10.11 -10.85
C ILE A 18 2.43 8.96 -9.85
N THR A 19 3.54 8.54 -9.30
CA THR A 19 3.60 7.51 -8.26
C THR A 19 4.23 8.10 -7.00
N VAL A 20 3.55 7.92 -5.87
CA VAL A 20 4.16 8.18 -4.57
C VAL A 20 5.08 7.02 -4.25
N ALA A 21 6.37 7.31 -4.07
CA ALA A 21 7.38 6.31 -3.77
C ALA A 21 7.18 5.67 -2.38
N SER A 22 7.64 4.45 -2.25
CA SER A 22 7.70 3.73 -0.97
C SER A 22 8.73 4.37 -0.04
N MET A 23 8.32 4.75 1.17
CA MET A 23 9.19 5.37 2.18
C MET A 23 8.86 4.84 3.56
N CYS A 24 9.85 4.21 4.22
CA CYS A 24 9.69 3.66 5.56
C CYS A 24 9.38 4.77 6.58
N GLN A 25 8.37 4.54 7.41
CA GLN A 25 7.90 5.49 8.41
C GLN A 25 8.41 5.18 9.81
N TYR A 26 8.92 3.98 10.04
CA TYR A 26 9.43 3.52 11.34
C TYR A 26 8.46 3.76 12.49
N SER A 27 7.17 3.59 12.24
CA SER A 27 6.08 3.92 13.17
C SER A 27 5.12 2.77 13.44
N ALA A 28 5.46 1.56 12.99
CA ALA A 28 4.68 0.36 13.26
C ALA A 28 4.85 -0.11 14.71
N LYS A 29 3.84 -0.81 15.22
CA LYS A 29 3.88 -1.50 16.50
C LYS A 29 3.69 -2.99 16.27
N ASN A 30 4.68 -3.79 16.64
CA ASN A 30 4.68 -5.24 16.41
C ASN A 30 4.34 -5.62 14.95
N GLY A 31 4.90 -4.88 13.98
CA GLY A 31 4.64 -5.10 12.57
C GLY A 31 3.30 -4.59 12.05
N SER A 32 2.42 -4.11 12.92
CA SER A 32 1.09 -3.61 12.55
C SER A 32 1.08 -2.08 12.38
N PRO A 33 0.31 -1.54 11.43
CA PRO A 33 0.17 -0.11 11.23
C PRO A 33 -0.50 0.57 12.43
N THR A 34 -0.07 1.79 12.73
CA THR A 34 -0.58 2.65 13.79
C THR A 34 -1.37 3.84 13.20
N ASN A 35 -1.93 4.69 14.04
CA ASN A 35 -2.62 5.91 13.63
C ASN A 35 -1.74 6.84 12.77
N TRP A 36 -0.41 6.80 12.96
CA TRP A 36 0.54 7.49 12.10
C TRP A 36 0.36 7.12 10.63
N HIS A 37 0.29 5.82 10.33
CA HIS A 37 0.13 5.32 8.96
C HIS A 37 -1.20 5.75 8.34
N TYR A 38 -2.28 5.79 9.13
CA TYR A 38 -3.57 6.27 8.66
C TYR A 38 -3.51 7.75 8.26
N GLY A 39 -2.95 8.62 9.12
CA GLY A 39 -2.79 10.05 8.84
C GLY A 39 -1.87 10.34 7.66
N HIS A 40 -0.67 9.74 7.66
CA HIS A 40 0.34 9.90 6.63
C HIS A 40 -0.17 9.45 5.24
N LEU A 41 -0.68 8.23 5.14
CA LEU A 41 -1.18 7.69 3.89
C LEU A 41 -2.46 8.38 3.41
N GLN A 42 -3.28 8.90 4.32
CA GLN A 42 -4.44 9.73 3.96
C GLN A 42 -4.01 11.01 3.24
N GLN A 43 -3.00 11.71 3.73
CA GLN A 43 -2.45 12.89 3.06
C GLN A 43 -1.95 12.54 1.66
N LEU A 44 -1.17 11.47 1.54
CA LEU A 44 -0.66 11.00 0.24
C LEU A 44 -1.78 10.53 -0.69
N ALA A 45 -2.81 9.87 -0.18
CA ALA A 45 -3.98 9.48 -0.97
C ALA A 45 -4.76 10.68 -1.51
N ASN A 46 -4.68 11.81 -0.81
CA ASN A 46 -5.28 13.09 -1.20
C ASN A 46 -4.44 13.88 -2.21
N SER A 47 -3.20 13.51 -2.49
CA SER A 47 -2.29 14.23 -3.40
C SER A 47 -2.74 14.21 -4.86
N GLY A 48 -3.62 13.30 -5.26
CA GLY A 48 -4.03 13.11 -6.66
C GLY A 48 -3.08 12.23 -7.48
N ALA A 49 -2.02 11.69 -6.90
CA ALA A 49 -1.13 10.75 -7.58
C ALA A 49 -1.88 9.52 -8.09
N GLY A 50 -1.53 9.02 -9.27
CA GLY A 50 -2.15 7.86 -9.90
C GLY A 50 -1.93 6.57 -9.12
N MET A 51 -0.78 6.44 -8.46
CA MET A 51 -0.42 5.27 -7.67
C MET A 51 0.20 5.69 -6.34
N LEU A 52 -0.09 4.93 -5.28
CA LEU A 52 0.52 5.08 -3.97
C LEU A 52 1.18 3.74 -3.59
N MET A 53 2.46 3.77 -3.27
CA MET A 53 3.19 2.61 -2.77
C MET A 53 3.30 2.68 -1.24
N LEU A 54 2.98 1.57 -0.59
CA LEU A 54 3.26 1.43 0.84
C LEU A 54 4.76 1.26 1.07
N GLU A 55 5.18 1.55 2.28
CA GLU A 55 6.54 1.28 2.74
C GLU A 55 6.89 -0.22 2.68
N SER A 56 8.19 -0.50 2.77
CA SER A 56 8.70 -1.87 2.86
C SER A 56 8.00 -2.62 3.99
N THR A 57 7.46 -3.79 3.66
CA THR A 57 6.69 -4.61 4.59
C THR A 57 7.32 -5.99 4.67
N ALA A 58 7.88 -6.33 5.83
CA ALA A 58 8.58 -7.59 6.02
C ALA A 58 7.60 -8.77 6.01
N VAL A 59 7.98 -9.89 5.39
CA VAL A 59 7.18 -11.12 5.38
C VAL A 59 7.44 -12.01 6.59
N ASN A 60 8.47 -11.68 7.38
CA ASN A 60 8.84 -12.33 8.63
C ASN A 60 9.22 -11.26 9.64
N MET A 61 8.92 -11.46 10.93
CA MET A 61 9.27 -10.51 11.98
C MET A 61 10.77 -10.25 12.09
N ASN A 62 11.61 -11.25 11.80
CA ASN A 62 13.07 -11.11 11.80
C ASN A 62 13.61 -10.42 10.54
N GLY A 63 12.81 -10.28 9.49
CA GLY A 63 13.19 -9.61 8.24
C GLY A 63 12.97 -8.09 8.25
N ARG A 64 12.51 -7.53 9.37
CA ARG A 64 12.35 -6.08 9.52
C ARG A 64 13.72 -5.40 9.64
N ILE A 65 13.87 -4.22 9.07
CA ILE A 65 15.07 -3.39 9.21
C ILE A 65 15.16 -2.89 10.65
N THR A 66 14.00 -2.46 11.20
CA THR A 66 13.87 -2.04 12.59
C THR A 66 12.64 -2.70 13.24
N LEU A 67 12.55 -2.67 14.56
CA LEU A 67 11.37 -3.14 15.29
C LEU A 67 10.10 -2.32 14.99
N LYS A 68 10.26 -1.14 14.37
CA LYS A 68 9.18 -0.22 14.01
C LYS A 68 8.73 -0.34 12.55
N ASP A 69 9.21 -1.33 11.80
CA ASP A 69 8.79 -1.57 10.42
C ASP A 69 7.48 -2.35 10.37
N LEU A 70 6.74 -2.13 9.29
CA LEU A 70 5.58 -2.96 8.97
C LEU A 70 6.00 -4.39 8.70
N ALA A 71 5.14 -5.32 9.08
CA ALA A 71 5.31 -6.73 8.74
C ALA A 71 3.98 -7.36 8.32
N LEU A 72 4.06 -8.43 7.58
CA LEU A 72 2.96 -9.30 7.18
C LEU A 72 3.30 -10.75 7.57
N ALA A 73 3.70 -10.92 8.83
CA ALA A 73 4.26 -12.16 9.35
C ALA A 73 3.23 -13.07 10.03
N ASN A 74 2.11 -12.50 10.47
CA ASN A 74 1.06 -13.22 11.19
C ASN A 74 -0.34 -12.71 10.80
N LYS A 75 -1.37 -13.36 11.35
CA LYS A 75 -2.77 -13.04 11.04
C LYS A 75 -3.20 -11.66 11.53
N GLU A 76 -2.68 -11.22 12.66
CA GLU A 76 -2.97 -9.90 13.20
C GLU A 76 -2.43 -8.79 12.30
N ASN A 77 -1.20 -8.92 11.84
CA ASN A 77 -0.60 -7.99 10.88
C ASN A 77 -1.41 -7.95 9.57
N GLU A 78 -1.84 -9.11 9.06
CA GLU A 78 -2.67 -9.20 7.86
C GLU A 78 -3.99 -8.44 8.02
N ILE A 79 -4.70 -8.66 9.13
CA ILE A 79 -5.99 -8.01 9.40
C ILE A 79 -5.82 -6.50 9.52
N SER A 80 -4.82 -6.03 10.26
CA SER A 80 -4.57 -4.61 10.47
C SER A 80 -4.15 -3.90 9.18
N LEU A 81 -3.29 -4.52 8.37
CA LEU A 81 -2.87 -3.99 7.08
C LEU A 81 -4.03 -3.95 6.07
N LYS A 82 -4.88 -4.99 6.04
CA LYS A 82 -6.12 -4.99 5.22
C LYS A 82 -7.06 -3.85 5.60
N LYS A 83 -7.21 -3.55 6.90
CA LYS A 83 -8.02 -2.41 7.37
C LYS A 83 -7.45 -1.08 6.84
N LEU A 84 -6.13 -0.88 6.96
CA LEU A 84 -5.44 0.30 6.45
C LEU A 84 -5.65 0.48 4.95
N VAL A 85 -5.37 -0.58 4.16
CA VAL A 85 -5.53 -0.54 2.70
C VAL A 85 -6.98 -0.24 2.30
N LYS A 86 -7.96 -0.86 2.96
CA LYS A 86 -9.39 -0.60 2.73
C LYS A 86 -9.75 0.86 3.02
N TYR A 87 -9.21 1.43 4.09
CA TYR A 87 -9.41 2.83 4.46
C TYR A 87 -8.87 3.77 3.39
N ILE A 88 -7.62 3.58 2.96
CA ILE A 88 -6.97 4.41 1.93
C ILE A 88 -7.71 4.32 0.59
N ARG A 89 -8.13 3.13 0.17
CA ARG A 89 -8.94 2.94 -1.04
C ARG A 89 -10.27 3.69 -0.98
N LYS A 90 -10.94 3.71 0.17
CA LYS A 90 -12.18 4.48 0.36
C LYS A 90 -11.97 5.98 0.15
N ILE A 91 -10.85 6.52 0.61
CA ILE A 91 -10.50 7.93 0.41
C ILE A 91 -10.25 8.21 -1.07
N ARG A 92 -9.48 7.39 -1.75
CA ARG A 92 -9.18 7.54 -3.18
C ARG A 92 -10.43 7.44 -4.07
N LYS A 93 -11.33 6.50 -3.80
CA LYS A 93 -12.61 6.36 -4.54
C LYS A 93 -13.48 7.61 -4.49
N LYS A 94 -13.45 8.38 -3.41
CA LYS A 94 -14.22 9.63 -3.29
C LYS A 94 -13.75 10.74 -4.24
N ARG A 95 -12.52 10.65 -4.78
CA ARG A 95 -11.92 11.66 -5.65
C ARG A 95 -11.82 11.24 -7.11
N VAL A 96 -11.84 9.96 -7.39
CA VAL A 96 -11.82 9.43 -8.77
C VAL A 96 -13.22 8.91 -9.07
N CYS A 97 -14.01 9.72 -9.77
CA CYS A 97 -15.29 9.27 -10.31
C CYS A 97 -15.07 8.04 -11.20
N SER A 98 -15.77 6.97 -10.86
CA SER A 98 -16.07 5.81 -11.68
C SER A 98 -14.90 5.09 -12.38
N ASN A 99 -14.19 4.25 -11.62
CA ASN A 99 -13.56 3.09 -12.24
C ASN A 99 -13.64 1.89 -11.29
N PRO A 100 -14.10 0.72 -11.74
CA PRO A 100 -14.28 -0.46 -10.90
C PRO A 100 -12.94 -1.14 -10.63
N MET A 101 -12.14 -0.58 -9.72
CA MET A 101 -10.86 -1.17 -9.29
C MET A 101 -11.00 -2.06 -8.06
N ASP A 102 -12.11 -2.78 -7.94
CA ASP A 102 -12.39 -3.65 -6.80
C ASP A 102 -11.69 -5.03 -6.85
N LYS A 103 -10.79 -5.27 -7.81
CA LYS A 103 -10.29 -6.61 -8.10
C LYS A 103 -8.81 -6.87 -7.86
N ILE A 104 -8.07 -6.01 -7.17
CA ILE A 104 -6.74 -6.43 -6.72
C ILE A 104 -6.93 -7.26 -5.45
N LYS A 105 -7.10 -8.57 -5.63
CA LYS A 105 -6.97 -9.54 -4.56
C LYS A 105 -5.52 -9.46 -4.06
N PHE A 106 -5.36 -9.10 -2.79
CA PHE A 106 -4.14 -9.38 -2.05
C PHE A 106 -3.98 -10.91 -1.98
N SER A 107 -3.45 -11.50 -3.03
CA SER A 107 -3.11 -12.90 -3.04
C SER A 107 -1.65 -13.03 -2.62
N ILE A 108 -1.45 -13.05 -1.31
CA ILE A 108 -0.20 -13.56 -0.73
C ILE A 108 -0.35 -15.08 -0.72
N LYS A 109 -0.29 -15.70 -1.88
CA LYS A 109 -0.13 -17.13 -1.98
C LYS A 109 1.37 -17.43 -1.99
N GLU A 110 1.82 -18.12 -0.98
CA GLU A 110 2.94 -19.08 -0.87
C GLU A 110 4.29 -18.83 -1.57
N LYS A 111 4.41 -17.95 -2.55
CA LYS A 111 5.69 -17.71 -3.23
C LYS A 111 6.65 -16.77 -2.48
N THR A 112 6.23 -16.17 -1.39
CA THR A 112 7.00 -15.14 -0.68
C THR A 112 7.88 -15.66 0.45
N LYS A 113 7.93 -16.96 0.70
CA LYS A 113 8.82 -17.55 1.72
C LYS A 113 10.33 -17.32 1.46
N LYS A 114 10.72 -16.82 0.29
CA LYS A 114 12.12 -16.58 -0.09
C LYS A 114 12.51 -15.11 -0.27
N LEU A 115 11.56 -14.15 -0.22
CA LEU A 115 11.85 -12.73 -0.44
C LEU A 115 11.67 -11.96 0.88
N GLY A 116 12.76 -11.34 1.37
CA GLY A 116 12.82 -10.71 2.69
C GLY A 116 11.85 -9.55 2.93
N ASN A 117 11.67 -8.65 1.98
CA ASN A 117 10.79 -7.49 2.08
C ASN A 117 9.96 -7.30 0.81
N ILE A 118 8.71 -6.93 0.97
CA ILE A 118 7.79 -6.65 -0.14
C ILE A 118 7.34 -5.20 -0.06
N CYS A 119 7.46 -4.48 -1.19
CA CYS A 119 6.73 -3.23 -1.38
C CYS A 119 5.30 -3.53 -1.84
N SER A 120 4.32 -3.07 -1.09
CA SER A 120 2.92 -3.27 -1.41
C SER A 120 2.36 -2.06 -2.15
N PHE A 121 1.67 -2.31 -3.27
CA PHE A 121 1.00 -1.27 -4.03
C PHE A 121 -0.43 -1.05 -3.51
N VAL A 122 -0.83 0.21 -3.39
CA VAL A 122 -2.20 0.62 -3.10
C VAL A 122 -2.69 1.45 -4.27
N ASN A 123 -3.55 0.87 -5.08
CA ASN A 123 -4.26 1.57 -6.15
C ASN A 123 -5.65 1.96 -5.71
#